data_0e2c32f13c7ba605c8e63cb4c486f602
#
_entry.id   0e2c32f13c7ba605c8e63cb4c486f602
#
_cell.length_a   1.000
_cell.length_b   1.000
_cell.length_c   1.000
_cell.angle_alpha   90.00
_cell.angle_beta   90.00
_cell.angle_gamma   90.00
#
_symmetry.space_group_name_H-M   'P 1'
#
loop_
_entity.id
_entity.type
_entity.pdbx_description
1 polymer ?
#
loop_
_entity_poly.entity_id
_entity_poly.type
_entity_poly.pdbx_seq_one_letter_code
_entity_poly.pdbx_strand_id
1 'polypeptide(L)'
;EEAEKYFDRINKEFPLQTWCLVMMMNYGLRNHELHHIEEITSEDKESSTEFGWVYVAGEWRTKSKFEHWTFPIFPEWIKKYKLKEDFRTNQDLLRKRAKMNIVSAFDKTKKWKGEDPNDRGVCDNNSYLGNWITEQLRTKLPKFRCRIPDAKGVINKEDKPRDIKPYDLRHTWAITVATDKRWSGVSDGEAAMAMGHDLSTHIKHYQRWISSEAIRKKAMSNITFRDYLD
;
A
#
# COMPACT_ATOMS: atom_id res chain seq x y z
N GLU A 1 -0.94 -15.83 -0.37
CA GLU A 1 -0.93 -16.91 -1.38
C GLU A 1 -1.77 -16.57 -2.62
N GLU A 2 -3.07 -16.26 -2.51
CA GLU A 2 -3.92 -15.94 -3.69
C GLU A 2 -3.47 -14.67 -4.41
N ALA A 3 -3.15 -13.61 -3.67
CA ALA A 3 -2.64 -12.37 -4.24
C ALA A 3 -1.29 -12.59 -4.95
N GLU A 4 -0.43 -13.38 -4.36
CA GLU A 4 0.87 -13.70 -4.95
C GLU A 4 0.72 -14.47 -6.27
N LYS A 5 -0.14 -15.49 -6.31
CA LYS A 5 -0.46 -16.21 -7.55
C LYS A 5 -1.01 -15.27 -8.64
N TYR A 6 -1.83 -14.30 -8.22
CA TYR A 6 -2.33 -13.30 -9.14
C TYR A 6 -1.21 -12.42 -9.68
N PHE A 7 -0.33 -11.90 -8.82
CA PHE A 7 0.80 -11.07 -9.23
C PHE A 7 1.77 -11.83 -10.13
N ASP A 8 2.10 -13.07 -9.82
CA ASP A 8 2.95 -13.92 -10.66
C ASP A 8 2.36 -14.11 -12.06
N ARG A 9 1.04 -14.28 -12.15
CA ARG A 9 0.34 -14.45 -13.42
C ARG A 9 0.41 -13.20 -14.29
N ILE A 10 0.22 -12.00 -13.71
CA ILE A 10 0.18 -10.76 -14.50
C ILE A 10 1.55 -10.13 -14.74
N ASN A 11 2.57 -10.51 -13.99
CA ASN A 11 3.87 -9.83 -14.00
C ASN A 11 4.57 -9.85 -15.36
N LYS A 12 4.39 -10.92 -16.15
CA LYS A 12 5.03 -11.05 -17.46
C LYS A 12 4.48 -10.06 -18.48
N GLU A 13 3.17 -9.80 -18.44
CA GLU A 13 2.48 -8.97 -19.41
C GLU A 13 2.33 -7.52 -18.91
N PHE A 14 2.20 -7.33 -17.58
CA PHE A 14 1.92 -6.04 -16.94
C PHE A 14 2.92 -5.72 -15.81
N PRO A 15 4.24 -5.65 -16.09
CA PRO A 15 5.25 -5.52 -15.02
C PRO A 15 5.12 -4.23 -14.21
N LEU A 16 4.84 -3.08 -14.86
CA LEU A 16 4.62 -1.82 -14.13
C LEU A 16 3.38 -1.86 -13.22
N GLN A 17 2.28 -2.41 -13.72
CA GLN A 17 1.06 -2.54 -12.94
C GLN A 17 1.26 -3.50 -11.77
N THR A 18 1.94 -4.63 -12.01
CA THR A 18 2.29 -5.58 -10.95
C THR A 18 3.15 -4.91 -9.88
N TRP A 19 4.21 -4.19 -10.26
CA TRP A 19 5.02 -3.41 -9.34
C TRP A 19 4.17 -2.47 -8.49
N CYS A 20 3.25 -1.71 -9.11
CA CYS A 20 2.36 -0.80 -8.40
C CYS A 20 1.47 -1.53 -7.37
N LEU A 21 0.83 -2.63 -7.77
CA LEU A 21 -0.07 -3.39 -6.90
C LEU A 21 0.67 -4.06 -5.75
N VAL A 22 1.86 -4.62 -6.05
CA VAL A 22 2.72 -5.22 -5.02
C VAL A 22 3.20 -4.16 -4.03
N MET A 23 3.65 -2.99 -4.50
CA MET A 23 4.03 -1.88 -3.63
C MET A 23 2.87 -1.45 -2.72
N MET A 24 1.67 -1.32 -3.26
CA MET A 24 0.48 -0.96 -2.47
C MET A 24 0.16 -1.99 -1.39
N MET A 25 0.23 -3.28 -1.72
CA MET A 25 -0.07 -4.35 -0.77
C MET A 25 1.06 -4.53 0.24
N ASN A 26 2.31 -4.53 -0.21
CA ASN A 26 3.47 -4.83 0.62
C ASN A 26 3.82 -3.71 1.61
N TYR A 27 3.50 -2.46 1.25
CA TYR A 27 3.83 -1.28 2.04
C TYR A 27 2.60 -0.50 2.54
N GLY A 28 1.41 -0.97 2.28
CA GLY A 28 0.18 -0.29 2.68
C GLY A 28 -0.04 1.07 2.01
N LEU A 29 0.53 1.31 0.83
CA LEU A 29 0.48 2.59 0.15
C LEU A 29 -0.89 2.90 -0.46
N ARG A 30 -1.25 4.19 -0.49
CA ARG A 30 -2.33 4.67 -1.35
C ARG A 30 -1.87 4.68 -2.81
N ASN A 31 -2.81 4.54 -3.72
CA ASN A 31 -2.54 4.53 -5.16
C ASN A 31 -1.76 5.75 -5.67
N HIS A 32 -2.00 6.94 -5.12
CA HIS A 32 -1.25 8.15 -5.50
C HIS A 32 0.14 8.25 -4.82
N GLU A 33 0.33 7.63 -3.67
CA GLU A 33 1.60 7.64 -2.94
C GLU A 33 2.74 6.98 -3.71
N LEU A 34 2.43 6.09 -4.66
CA LEU A 34 3.41 5.50 -5.58
C LEU A 34 4.23 6.56 -6.35
N HIS A 35 3.65 7.74 -6.59
CA HIS A 35 4.32 8.85 -7.28
C HIS A 35 5.19 9.69 -6.34
N HIS A 36 5.00 9.54 -5.04
CA HIS A 36 5.64 10.33 -3.99
C HIS A 36 6.69 9.55 -3.18
N ILE A 37 7.00 8.33 -3.58
CA ILE A 37 8.10 7.57 -2.99
C ILE A 37 9.40 8.27 -3.37
N GLU A 38 10.24 8.57 -2.39
CA GLU A 38 11.54 9.18 -2.61
C GLU A 38 12.69 8.18 -2.41
N GLU A 39 12.49 7.22 -1.52
CA GLU A 39 13.53 6.26 -1.17
C GLU A 39 12.96 4.87 -0.90
N ILE A 40 13.75 3.85 -1.25
CA ILE A 40 13.63 2.48 -0.75
C ILE A 40 15.01 2.13 -0.17
N THR A 41 15.07 1.87 1.14
CA THR A 41 16.35 1.62 1.82
C THR A 41 17.07 0.39 1.28
N SER A 42 18.39 0.42 1.37
CA SER A 42 19.24 -0.72 1.06
C SER A 42 19.35 -1.64 2.28
N GLU A 43 19.85 -2.86 2.05
CA GLU A 43 20.41 -3.64 3.15
C GLU A 43 21.55 -2.83 3.76
N ASP A 44 21.40 -2.45 5.02
CA ASP A 44 22.54 -2.09 5.83
C ASP A 44 23.21 -3.40 6.26
N LYS A 45 24.51 -3.53 5.98
CA LYS A 45 25.28 -4.73 6.34
C LYS A 45 25.35 -4.95 7.86
N GLU A 46 25.06 -3.92 8.63
CA GLU A 46 25.11 -3.93 10.10
C GLU A 46 23.73 -4.08 10.76
N SER A 47 22.64 -3.79 10.07
CA SER A 47 21.28 -3.89 10.59
C SER A 47 20.37 -4.58 9.58
N SER A 48 20.05 -5.84 9.81
CA SER A 48 19.09 -6.60 8.99
C SER A 48 17.65 -6.08 9.08
N THR A 49 17.38 -5.09 9.91
CA THR A 49 16.03 -4.59 10.24
C THR A 49 15.57 -3.43 9.36
N GLU A 50 16.47 -2.74 8.68
CA GLU A 50 16.12 -1.57 7.85
C GLU A 50 15.94 -1.87 6.36
N PHE A 51 16.12 -3.12 5.98
CA PHE A 51 16.03 -3.51 4.58
C PHE A 51 14.64 -3.27 3.99
N GLY A 52 14.63 -2.49 2.92
CA GLY A 52 13.44 -2.31 2.10
C GLY A 52 12.37 -1.39 2.69
N TRP A 53 12.68 -0.55 3.67
CA TRP A 53 11.75 0.51 4.08
C TRP A 53 11.54 1.51 2.96
N VAL A 54 10.33 2.03 2.87
CA VAL A 54 9.92 3.02 1.86
C VAL A 54 9.63 4.34 2.54
N TYR A 55 10.27 5.42 2.06
CA TYR A 55 9.96 6.79 2.44
C TYR A 55 9.00 7.42 1.44
N VAL A 56 7.89 7.92 1.94
CA VAL A 56 6.87 8.63 1.18
C VAL A 56 6.92 10.11 1.58
N ALA A 57 7.17 10.98 0.61
CA ALA A 57 7.21 12.42 0.84
C ALA A 57 5.84 12.96 1.24
N GLY A 58 5.87 13.90 2.20
CA GLY A 58 4.68 14.53 2.75
C GLY A 58 4.33 15.88 2.14
N GLU A 59 3.87 16.79 2.99
CA GLU A 59 3.47 18.14 2.66
C GLU A 59 2.32 18.20 1.64
N TRP A 60 2.47 19.05 0.62
CA TRP A 60 1.48 19.21 -0.45
C TRP A 60 1.39 18.00 -1.40
N ARG A 61 2.32 17.03 -1.30
CA ARG A 61 2.42 15.88 -2.19
C ARG A 61 1.43 14.77 -1.86
N THR A 62 0.99 14.66 -0.60
CA THR A 62 0.06 13.62 -0.18
C THR A 62 -1.23 14.22 0.42
N LYS A 63 -2.31 13.43 0.42
CA LYS A 63 -3.60 13.87 0.99
C LYS A 63 -3.49 14.22 2.46
N SER A 64 -2.69 13.48 3.22
CA SER A 64 -2.48 13.68 4.66
C SER A 64 -1.48 14.79 4.96
N LYS A 65 -0.70 15.25 3.95
CA LYS A 65 0.40 16.21 4.09
C LYS A 65 1.51 15.77 5.04
N PHE A 66 1.51 14.52 5.47
CA PHE A 66 2.54 13.96 6.35
C PHE A 66 3.45 13.03 5.57
N GLU A 67 4.74 13.23 5.71
CA GLU A 67 5.74 12.25 5.32
C GLU A 67 5.68 11.05 6.25
N HIS A 68 6.04 9.88 5.73
CA HIS A 68 6.09 8.69 6.57
C HIS A 68 6.99 7.64 5.98
N TRP A 69 7.52 6.83 6.87
CA TRP A 69 8.19 5.58 6.56
C TRP A 69 7.23 4.42 6.70
N THR A 70 7.30 3.48 5.77
CA THR A 70 6.54 2.24 5.84
C THR A 70 7.46 1.05 5.56
N PHE A 71 7.07 -0.11 6.08
CA PHE A 71 7.86 -1.34 6.00
C PHE A 71 7.10 -2.43 5.23
N PRO A 72 7.84 -3.40 4.64
CA PRO A 72 7.24 -4.47 3.84
C PRO A 72 6.64 -5.54 4.75
N ILE A 73 5.38 -5.94 4.51
CA ILE A 73 4.79 -7.09 5.23
C ILE A 73 5.26 -8.45 4.68
N PHE A 74 5.78 -8.46 3.46
CA PHE A 74 6.40 -9.61 2.80
C PHE A 74 7.78 -9.21 2.26
N PRO A 75 8.84 -9.23 3.09
CA PRO A 75 10.19 -8.79 2.68
C PRO A 75 10.73 -9.56 1.47
N GLU A 76 10.39 -10.83 1.33
CA GLU A 76 10.76 -11.69 0.18
C GLU A 76 10.26 -11.17 -1.17
N TRP A 77 9.19 -10.38 -1.17
CA TRP A 77 8.63 -9.80 -2.39
C TRP A 77 9.49 -8.66 -2.96
N ILE A 78 10.34 -8.06 -2.15
CA ILE A 78 11.26 -6.99 -2.61
C ILE A 78 12.13 -7.52 -3.72
N LYS A 79 12.76 -8.67 -3.50
CA LYS A 79 13.61 -9.33 -4.51
C LYS A 79 12.78 -10.00 -5.60
N LYS A 80 11.71 -10.71 -5.23
CA LYS A 80 10.86 -11.45 -6.16
C LYS A 80 10.29 -10.58 -7.27
N TYR A 81 9.78 -9.39 -6.93
CA TYR A 81 9.16 -8.45 -7.86
C TYR A 81 10.05 -7.24 -8.19
N LYS A 82 11.35 -7.33 -7.88
CA LYS A 82 12.35 -6.29 -8.14
C LYS A 82 11.93 -4.89 -7.69
N LEU A 83 11.28 -4.81 -6.50
CA LEU A 83 10.64 -3.58 -6.05
C LEU A 83 11.63 -2.43 -5.94
N LYS A 84 12.85 -2.71 -5.52
CA LYS A 84 13.92 -1.73 -5.37
C LYS A 84 14.69 -1.52 -6.67
N GLU A 85 15.05 -2.58 -7.36
CA GLU A 85 15.82 -2.52 -8.60
C GLU A 85 15.10 -1.69 -9.67
N ASP A 86 13.81 -1.93 -9.84
CA ASP A 86 12.99 -1.25 -10.85
C ASP A 86 12.36 0.06 -10.35
N PHE A 87 12.65 0.48 -9.11
CA PHE A 87 12.00 1.62 -8.47
C PHE A 87 12.08 2.91 -9.32
N ARG A 88 13.28 3.35 -9.66
CA ARG A 88 13.48 4.62 -10.39
C ARG A 88 12.84 4.57 -11.77
N THR A 89 13.04 3.47 -12.50
CA THR A 89 12.45 3.27 -13.82
C THR A 89 10.93 3.31 -13.78
N ASN A 90 10.31 2.59 -12.82
CA ASN A 90 8.86 2.55 -12.68
C ASN A 90 8.29 3.90 -12.23
N GLN A 91 8.99 4.60 -11.33
CA GLN A 91 8.58 5.92 -10.88
C GLN A 91 8.61 6.94 -12.04
N ASP A 92 9.64 6.91 -12.88
CA ASP A 92 9.73 7.79 -14.05
C ASP A 92 8.62 7.50 -15.07
N LEU A 93 8.29 6.23 -15.28
CA LEU A 93 7.15 5.85 -16.12
C LEU A 93 5.82 6.35 -15.56
N LEU A 94 5.61 6.24 -14.24
CA LEU A 94 4.40 6.75 -13.58
C LEU A 94 4.30 8.27 -13.70
N ARG A 95 5.39 9.00 -13.44
CA ARG A 95 5.45 10.46 -13.55
C ARG A 95 5.20 10.93 -14.97
N LYS A 96 5.82 10.27 -15.97
CA LYS A 96 5.56 10.56 -17.38
C LYS A 96 4.09 10.38 -17.75
N ARG A 97 3.46 9.29 -17.29
CA ARG A 97 2.03 9.04 -17.51
C ARG A 97 1.15 10.07 -16.80
N ALA A 98 1.50 10.46 -15.58
CA ALA A 98 0.78 11.51 -14.86
C ALA A 98 0.80 12.84 -15.62
N LYS A 99 1.95 13.28 -16.11
CA LYS A 99 2.06 14.48 -16.95
C LYS A 99 1.17 14.43 -18.18
N MET A 100 1.17 13.32 -18.91
CA MET A 100 0.30 13.15 -20.09
C MET A 100 -1.18 13.26 -19.74
N ASN A 101 -1.60 12.68 -18.62
CA ASN A 101 -2.99 12.73 -18.17
C ASN A 101 -3.40 14.14 -17.73
N ILE A 102 -2.51 14.88 -17.09
CA ILE A 102 -2.73 16.27 -16.67
C ILE A 102 -2.94 17.17 -17.87
N VAL A 103 -2.04 17.11 -18.85
CA VAL A 103 -2.15 17.89 -20.08
C VAL A 103 -3.45 17.57 -20.81
N SER A 104 -3.79 16.29 -20.96
CA SER A 104 -5.05 15.86 -21.59
C SER A 104 -6.28 16.35 -20.84
N ALA A 105 -6.25 16.40 -19.50
CA ALA A 105 -7.36 16.89 -18.70
C ALA A 105 -7.48 18.42 -18.74
N PHE A 106 -6.36 19.12 -18.78
CA PHE A 106 -6.33 20.56 -18.91
C PHE A 106 -7.02 21.05 -20.19
N ASP A 107 -6.69 20.42 -21.31
CA ASP A 107 -7.29 20.74 -22.60
C ASP A 107 -8.83 20.50 -22.62
N LYS A 108 -9.30 19.51 -21.88
CA LYS A 108 -10.72 19.16 -21.85
C LYS A 108 -11.58 20.02 -20.94
N THR A 109 -11.00 20.48 -19.84
CA THR A 109 -11.81 21.10 -18.77
C THR A 109 -11.62 22.60 -18.62
N LYS A 110 -10.55 23.20 -19.14
CA LYS A 110 -10.17 24.62 -18.97
C LYS A 110 -10.25 25.13 -17.51
N LYS A 111 -10.24 24.22 -16.54
CA LYS A 111 -10.42 24.52 -15.12
C LYS A 111 -9.14 24.36 -14.29
N TRP A 112 -8.06 23.97 -14.92
CA TRP A 112 -6.79 23.84 -14.22
C TRP A 112 -6.29 25.25 -13.82
N LYS A 113 -6.12 25.46 -12.53
CA LYS A 113 -5.55 26.69 -11.96
C LYS A 113 -4.22 26.44 -11.25
N GLY A 114 -3.58 25.33 -11.55
CA GLY A 114 -2.30 24.96 -10.96
C GLY A 114 -1.13 25.67 -11.66
N GLU A 115 0.01 25.66 -11.01
CA GLU A 115 1.30 26.05 -11.61
C GLU A 115 1.62 25.11 -12.79
N ASP A 116 2.52 25.54 -13.67
CA ASP A 116 2.89 24.79 -14.87
C ASP A 116 3.23 23.32 -14.48
N PRO A 117 2.55 22.33 -15.06
CA PRO A 117 2.84 20.92 -14.81
C PRO A 117 4.28 20.53 -15.14
N ASN A 118 5.00 21.37 -15.90
CA ASN A 118 6.40 21.15 -16.25
C ASN A 118 7.38 21.50 -15.12
N ASP A 119 7.01 22.40 -14.19
CA ASP A 119 7.94 22.89 -13.18
C ASP A 119 8.24 21.85 -12.08
N ARG A 120 7.31 20.96 -11.75
CA ARG A 120 7.47 20.05 -10.62
C ARG A 120 7.42 18.57 -10.98
N GLY A 121 7.03 18.22 -12.19
CA GLY A 121 6.99 16.84 -12.64
C GLY A 121 5.95 15.95 -11.97
N VAL A 122 5.21 16.43 -10.97
CA VAL A 122 4.19 15.72 -10.21
C VAL A 122 2.98 16.63 -10.04
N CYS A 123 1.79 16.08 -10.21
CA CYS A 123 0.54 16.80 -10.06
C CYS A 123 0.10 16.83 -8.59
N ASP A 124 -0.36 17.98 -8.11
CA ASP A 124 -0.98 18.10 -6.79
C ASP A 124 -2.32 17.39 -6.68
N ASN A 125 -2.91 17.00 -7.80
CA ASN A 125 -4.17 16.29 -7.82
C ASN A 125 -3.98 14.78 -7.63
N ASN A 126 -3.93 14.34 -6.38
CA ASN A 126 -3.80 12.94 -6.01
C ASN A 126 -4.88 12.03 -6.62
N SER A 127 -6.05 12.55 -6.95
CA SER A 127 -7.09 11.78 -7.63
C SER A 127 -6.65 11.37 -9.03
N TYR A 128 -5.96 12.26 -9.74
CA TYR A 128 -5.39 11.95 -11.05
C TYR A 128 -4.31 10.88 -10.96
N LEU A 129 -3.38 11.04 -10.03
CA LEU A 129 -2.28 10.11 -9.85
C LEU A 129 -2.80 8.70 -9.54
N GLY A 130 -3.80 8.61 -8.66
CA GLY A 130 -4.36 7.33 -8.25
C GLY A 130 -5.30 6.69 -9.28
N ASN A 131 -5.97 7.46 -10.10
CA ASN A 131 -6.97 6.95 -11.04
C ASN A 131 -6.40 6.00 -12.07
N TRP A 132 -5.17 6.20 -12.50
CA TRP A 132 -4.57 5.33 -13.51
C TRP A 132 -4.56 3.85 -13.08
N ILE A 133 -4.01 3.51 -11.91
CA ILE A 133 -3.95 2.10 -11.47
C ILE A 133 -5.34 1.53 -11.20
N THR A 134 -6.27 2.35 -10.73
CA THR A 134 -7.67 1.97 -10.56
C THR A 134 -8.30 1.58 -11.89
N GLU A 135 -8.03 2.37 -12.93
CA GLU A 135 -8.51 2.10 -14.27
C GLU A 135 -7.88 0.84 -14.87
N GLN A 136 -6.56 0.62 -14.64
CA GLN A 136 -5.91 -0.62 -15.07
C GLN A 136 -6.56 -1.85 -14.45
N LEU A 137 -6.83 -1.84 -13.14
CA LEU A 137 -7.54 -2.93 -12.47
C LEU A 137 -8.94 -3.16 -13.04
N ARG A 138 -9.63 -2.10 -13.43
CA ARG A 138 -10.98 -2.17 -13.95
C ARG A 138 -11.07 -2.70 -15.38
N THR A 139 -10.12 -2.30 -16.26
CA THR A 139 -10.29 -2.43 -17.72
C THR A 139 -9.22 -3.27 -18.41
N LYS A 140 -8.01 -3.35 -17.86
CA LYS A 140 -6.86 -3.96 -18.53
C LYS A 140 -6.38 -5.25 -17.89
N LEU A 141 -6.28 -5.26 -16.56
CA LEU A 141 -5.77 -6.42 -15.86
C LEU A 141 -6.81 -7.54 -15.77
N PRO A 142 -6.39 -8.81 -15.78
CA PRO A 142 -7.26 -9.93 -15.47
C PRO A 142 -7.97 -9.71 -14.12
N LYS A 143 -9.22 -10.11 -14.04
CA LYS A 143 -9.99 -9.92 -12.81
C LYS A 143 -9.41 -10.72 -11.66
N PHE A 144 -9.22 -10.02 -10.53
CA PHE A 144 -8.92 -10.63 -9.25
C PHE A 144 -10.13 -10.45 -8.34
N ARG A 145 -10.82 -11.55 -8.08
CA ARG A 145 -12.03 -11.56 -7.26
C ARG A 145 -11.75 -12.23 -5.94
N CYS A 146 -12.16 -11.60 -4.88
CA CYS A 146 -12.09 -12.18 -3.55
C CYS A 146 -13.35 -11.90 -2.74
N ARG A 147 -13.62 -12.75 -1.77
CA ARG A 147 -14.60 -12.47 -0.73
C ARG A 147 -13.97 -11.54 0.28
N ILE A 148 -14.67 -10.48 0.57
CA ILE A 148 -14.19 -9.46 1.51
C ILE A 148 -15.01 -9.59 2.78
N PRO A 149 -14.35 -9.61 3.95
CA PRO A 149 -15.06 -9.66 5.22
C PRO A 149 -16.08 -8.52 5.32
N ASP A 150 -17.20 -8.78 5.97
CA ASP A 150 -18.18 -7.78 6.32
C ASP A 150 -17.65 -6.78 7.38
N ALA A 151 -18.47 -5.85 7.83
CA ALA A 151 -18.10 -4.87 8.85
C ALA A 151 -17.73 -5.48 10.22
N LYS A 152 -18.02 -6.77 10.42
CA LYS A 152 -17.67 -7.54 11.64
C LYS A 152 -16.43 -8.42 11.43
N GLY A 153 -15.78 -8.34 10.25
CA GLY A 153 -14.63 -9.16 9.92
C GLY A 153 -14.98 -10.62 9.52
N VAL A 154 -16.25 -10.92 9.29
CA VAL A 154 -16.70 -12.26 8.93
C VAL A 154 -16.73 -12.41 7.41
N ILE A 155 -16.08 -13.44 6.90
CA ILE A 155 -16.20 -13.85 5.49
C ILE A 155 -17.42 -14.78 5.38
N ASN A 156 -18.52 -14.26 4.88
CA ASN A 156 -19.67 -15.06 4.58
C ASN A 156 -19.43 -15.88 3.30
N LYS A 157 -19.55 -17.21 3.39
CA LYS A 157 -19.33 -18.10 2.24
C LYS A 157 -20.38 -17.92 1.14
N GLU A 158 -21.53 -17.37 1.49
CA GLU A 158 -22.62 -17.10 0.57
C GLU A 158 -22.42 -15.80 -0.23
N ASP A 159 -21.55 -14.89 0.26
CA ASP A 159 -21.28 -13.65 -0.43
C ASP A 159 -20.55 -13.91 -1.75
N LYS A 160 -21.04 -13.25 -2.81
CA LYS A 160 -20.40 -13.35 -4.13
C LYS A 160 -19.02 -12.65 -4.08
N PRO A 161 -17.98 -13.29 -4.63
CA PRO A 161 -16.68 -12.63 -4.77
C PRO A 161 -16.82 -11.34 -5.60
N ARG A 162 -16.24 -10.25 -5.14
CA ARG A 162 -16.16 -8.99 -5.89
C ARG A 162 -14.75 -8.71 -6.40
N ASP A 163 -14.66 -7.89 -7.43
CA ASP A 163 -13.37 -7.40 -7.93
C ASP A 163 -12.66 -6.58 -6.85
N ILE A 164 -11.35 -6.79 -6.67
CA ILE A 164 -10.55 -5.99 -5.74
C ILE A 164 -10.45 -4.54 -6.22
N LYS A 165 -10.32 -3.64 -5.26
CA LYS A 165 -9.99 -2.23 -5.46
C LYS A 165 -8.58 -1.96 -4.94
N PRO A 166 -7.89 -0.91 -5.43
CA PRO A 166 -6.58 -0.53 -4.90
C PRO A 166 -6.56 -0.40 -3.38
N TYR A 167 -7.62 0.10 -2.79
CA TYR A 167 -7.72 0.29 -1.35
C TYR A 167 -7.78 -1.01 -0.54
N ASP A 168 -8.26 -2.10 -1.14
CA ASP A 168 -8.28 -3.42 -0.48
C ASP A 168 -6.86 -3.95 -0.24
N LEU A 169 -5.91 -3.62 -1.13
CA LEU A 169 -4.50 -3.97 -0.97
C LEU A 169 -3.89 -3.29 0.27
N ARG A 170 -4.20 -2.02 0.46
CA ARG A 170 -3.79 -1.27 1.66
C ARG A 170 -4.46 -1.79 2.93
N HIS A 171 -5.73 -2.19 2.86
CA HIS A 171 -6.40 -2.86 3.98
C HIS A 171 -5.72 -4.17 4.36
N THR A 172 -5.26 -4.94 3.36
CA THR A 172 -4.52 -6.18 3.60
C THR A 172 -3.27 -5.94 4.43
N TRP A 173 -2.49 -4.89 4.12
CA TRP A 173 -1.34 -4.51 4.92
C TRP A 173 -1.72 -4.28 6.39
N ALA A 174 -2.70 -3.42 6.63
CA ALA A 174 -3.12 -3.07 7.99
C ALA A 174 -3.63 -4.28 8.79
N ILE A 175 -4.43 -5.15 8.16
CA ILE A 175 -4.94 -6.37 8.78
C ILE A 175 -3.78 -7.34 9.07
N THR A 176 -2.85 -7.49 8.14
CA THR A 176 -1.68 -8.36 8.33
C THR A 176 -0.83 -7.90 9.51
N VAL A 177 -0.50 -6.61 9.59
CA VAL A 177 0.26 -6.05 10.73
C VAL A 177 -0.48 -6.25 12.05
N ALA A 178 -1.80 -6.09 12.04
CA ALA A 178 -2.60 -6.26 13.25
C ALA A 178 -2.79 -7.71 13.69
N THR A 179 -2.73 -8.69 12.79
CA THR A 179 -3.13 -10.09 13.09
C THR A 179 -2.01 -11.11 12.99
N ASP A 180 -0.98 -10.85 12.20
CA ASP A 180 0.13 -11.79 12.02
C ASP A 180 1.15 -11.64 13.17
N LYS A 181 1.50 -12.77 13.79
CA LYS A 181 2.46 -12.83 14.89
C LYS A 181 3.84 -12.24 14.57
N ARG A 182 4.25 -12.24 13.29
CA ARG A 182 5.50 -11.62 12.85
C ARG A 182 5.59 -10.13 13.19
N TRP A 183 4.42 -9.47 13.26
CA TRP A 183 4.28 -8.04 13.52
C TRP A 183 3.75 -7.75 14.93
N SER A 184 3.86 -8.72 15.85
CA SER A 184 3.32 -8.59 17.21
C SER A 184 3.92 -7.43 18.02
N GLY A 185 5.16 -7.04 17.70
CA GLY A 185 5.81 -5.89 18.31
C GLY A 185 5.37 -4.52 17.77
N VAL A 186 4.58 -4.48 16.68
CA VAL A 186 4.12 -3.22 16.08
C VAL A 186 2.80 -2.80 16.74
N SER A 187 2.79 -1.64 17.38
CA SER A 187 1.60 -1.03 17.96
C SER A 187 0.66 -0.43 16.90
N ASP A 188 -0.60 -0.21 17.25
CA ASP A 188 -1.56 0.47 16.38
C ASP A 188 -1.11 1.90 16.02
N GLY A 189 -0.39 2.56 16.93
CA GLY A 189 0.19 3.89 16.70
C GLY A 189 1.28 3.85 15.63
N GLU A 190 2.21 2.91 15.71
CA GLU A 190 3.28 2.72 14.72
C GLU A 190 2.70 2.30 13.37
N ALA A 191 1.72 1.41 13.36
CA ALA A 191 1.01 1.03 12.14
C ALA A 191 0.29 2.22 11.48
N ALA A 192 -0.35 3.09 12.30
CA ALA A 192 -0.98 4.31 11.81
C ALA A 192 0.05 5.25 11.18
N MET A 193 1.18 5.49 11.86
CA MET A 193 2.28 6.31 11.35
C MET A 193 2.84 5.75 10.05
N ALA A 194 3.09 4.44 9.97
CA ALA A 194 3.56 3.77 8.77
C ALA A 194 2.59 3.85 7.59
N MET A 195 1.31 4.07 7.86
CA MET A 195 0.29 4.32 6.83
C MET A 195 0.05 5.81 6.56
N GLY A 196 0.78 6.71 7.17
CA GLY A 196 0.64 8.16 6.97
C GLY A 196 -0.74 8.69 7.38
N HIS A 197 -1.28 8.26 8.54
CA HIS A 197 -2.47 8.82 9.15
C HIS A 197 -2.40 8.76 10.69
N ASP A 198 -3.28 9.51 11.35
CA ASP A 198 -3.38 9.52 12.80
C ASP A 198 -4.00 8.22 13.33
N LEU A 199 -3.76 7.95 14.62
CA LEU A 199 -4.23 6.74 15.31
C LEU A 199 -5.76 6.63 15.29
N SER A 200 -6.49 7.75 15.42
CA SER A 200 -7.95 7.73 15.45
C SER A 200 -8.53 7.28 14.11
N THR A 201 -7.94 7.75 13.03
CA THR A 201 -8.26 7.32 11.67
C THR A 201 -7.94 5.84 11.48
N HIS A 202 -6.78 5.37 11.98
CA HIS A 202 -6.40 3.96 11.91
C HIS A 202 -7.41 3.07 12.63
N ILE A 203 -7.70 3.36 13.87
CA ILE A 203 -8.68 2.64 14.70
C ILE A 203 -10.04 2.58 14.00
N LYS A 204 -10.57 3.73 13.57
CA LYS A 204 -11.87 3.82 12.91
C LYS A 204 -11.99 2.97 11.66
N HIS A 205 -10.92 2.88 10.86
CA HIS A 205 -10.97 2.21 9.57
C HIS A 205 -10.56 0.75 9.62
N TYR A 206 -9.67 0.35 10.53
CA TYR A 206 -9.06 -0.98 10.51
C TYR A 206 -9.47 -1.88 11.67
N GLN A 207 -9.69 -1.37 12.88
CA GLN A 207 -10.07 -2.23 14.02
C GLN A 207 -11.35 -3.03 13.80
N ARG A 208 -12.29 -2.49 13.02
CA ARG A 208 -13.53 -3.22 12.68
C ARG A 208 -13.30 -4.52 11.90
N TRP A 209 -12.13 -4.65 11.24
CA TRP A 209 -11.76 -5.82 10.45
C TRP A 209 -10.97 -6.86 11.26
N ILE A 210 -10.60 -6.52 12.49
CA ILE A 210 -9.79 -7.36 13.34
C ILE A 210 -10.73 -8.04 14.34
N SER A 211 -10.84 -9.37 14.25
CA SER A 211 -11.65 -10.12 15.21
C SER A 211 -11.04 -10.06 16.60
N SER A 212 -11.90 -10.08 17.65
CA SER A 212 -11.45 -10.15 19.03
C SER A 212 -10.53 -11.35 19.30
N GLU A 213 -10.75 -12.44 18.57
CA GLU A 213 -9.92 -13.64 18.66
C GLU A 213 -8.53 -13.42 18.05
N ALA A 214 -8.40 -12.68 16.94
CA ALA A 214 -7.12 -12.34 16.35
C ALA A 214 -6.30 -11.44 17.27
N ILE A 215 -6.95 -10.44 17.89
CA ILE A 215 -6.32 -9.57 18.90
C ILE A 215 -5.85 -10.41 20.10
N ARG A 216 -6.68 -11.30 20.60
CA ARG A 216 -6.34 -12.19 21.71
C ARG A 216 -5.14 -13.08 21.36
N LYS A 217 -5.13 -13.72 20.20
CA LYS A 217 -4.01 -14.55 19.74
C LYS A 217 -2.71 -13.75 19.65
N LYS A 218 -2.76 -12.54 19.12
CA LYS A 218 -1.59 -11.63 19.05
C LYS A 218 -1.10 -11.26 20.46
N ALA A 219 -2.00 -10.87 21.35
CA ALA A 219 -1.65 -10.52 22.73
C ALA A 219 -1.02 -11.72 23.48
N MET A 220 -1.61 -12.91 23.33
CA MET A 220 -1.07 -14.12 23.99
C MET A 220 0.29 -14.56 23.44
N SER A 221 0.62 -14.26 22.19
CA SER A 221 1.96 -14.56 21.64
C SER A 221 3.07 -13.70 22.23
N ASN A 222 2.72 -12.57 22.83
CA ASN A 222 3.67 -11.63 23.46
C ASN A 222 3.82 -11.86 24.96
N ILE A 223 2.96 -12.70 25.56
CA ILE A 223 3.03 -13.01 27.00
C ILE A 223 3.81 -14.31 27.15
N THR A 224 5.07 -14.21 27.50
CA THR A 224 5.86 -15.34 28.02
C THR A 224 5.47 -15.55 29.47
N PHE A 225 4.63 -16.55 29.75
CA PHE A 225 4.23 -16.92 31.12
C PHE A 225 5.40 -17.35 32.03
N ARG A 226 6.62 -17.45 31.51
CA ARG A 226 7.81 -17.81 32.30
C ARG A 226 8.18 -16.80 33.39
N ASP A 227 7.82 -15.54 33.20
CA ASP A 227 8.19 -14.47 34.13
C ASP A 227 7.22 -14.31 35.33
N TYR A 228 6.20 -15.15 35.41
CA TYR A 228 5.17 -15.08 36.46
C TYR A 228 5.07 -16.35 37.33
N LEU A 229 5.96 -17.31 37.15
CA LEU A 229 5.93 -18.59 37.87
C LEU A 229 7.14 -18.81 38.80
N ASP A 230 8.00 -17.78 38.98
CA ASP A 230 9.09 -17.78 39.95
C ASP A 230 8.73 -16.96 41.20
#